data_6acf786b95890b4fb7f3f5dd0152fb91
#
_entry.id   6acf786b95890b4fb7f3f5dd0152fb91
#
_cell.length_a   1.000
_cell.length_b   1.000
_cell.length_c   1.000
_cell.angle_alpha   90.00
_cell.angle_beta   90.00
_cell.angle_gamma   90.00
#
_symmetry.space_group_name_H-M   'P 1'
#
loop_
_entity.id
_entity.type
_entity.pdbx_description
1 polymer ?
#
loop_
_entity_poly.entity_id
_entity_poly.type
_entity_poly.pdbx_seq_one_letter_code
_entity_poly.pdbx_strand_id
1 'polypeptide(L)'
;IALTESNIDLGNNPIVDSVIFSYSYSGYYGDLSSPINIAVNYVDLNIYKDSVYYSNYQFSNSSNISEDLLLDFTISSDTSPSPTLKMILDNSIGQQILDLGNSILVDNETFQENFGFFSLNEYSLIANSIIYLNPSGSNSNFTIYYHNSTSDTLSLSFILDGDAARINLFNEKPLSNLTIDPSLSYIQSMAGYKANISLQNINFIKEDLEGKAINKVTLSFNANDDGSYPPHENLSLVRVDSTGNNIFLSDLTVEG
;
A
#
# COMPACT_ATOMS: atom_id res chain seq x y z
N ILE A 1 -5.92 11.61 -0.23
CA ILE A 1 -5.71 12.53 -1.36
C ILE A 1 -5.24 13.88 -0.85
N ALA A 2 -4.53 14.64 -1.69
CA ALA A 2 -4.06 15.99 -1.36
C ALA A 2 -4.30 16.93 -2.55
N LEU A 3 -4.51 18.22 -2.26
CA LEU A 3 -4.70 19.26 -3.27
C LEU A 3 -3.44 19.43 -4.13
N THR A 4 -3.62 19.71 -5.42
CA THR A 4 -2.51 20.04 -6.35
C THR A 4 -2.06 21.49 -6.25
N GLU A 5 -2.95 22.36 -5.76
CA GLU A 5 -2.71 23.80 -5.60
C GLU A 5 -3.51 24.35 -4.41
N SER A 6 -3.20 25.56 -3.98
CA SER A 6 -3.87 26.24 -2.87
C SER A 6 -4.85 27.30 -3.38
N ASN A 7 -5.85 27.65 -2.55
CA ASN A 7 -6.86 28.68 -2.84
C ASN A 7 -7.67 28.40 -4.11
N ILE A 8 -8.21 27.19 -4.21
CA ILE A 8 -9.02 26.76 -5.35
C ILE A 8 -10.34 27.52 -5.34
N ASP A 9 -10.72 28.09 -6.51
CA ASP A 9 -12.00 28.72 -6.73
C ASP A 9 -12.87 27.87 -7.67
N LEU A 10 -13.92 27.28 -7.09
CA LEU A 10 -14.88 26.43 -7.83
C LEU A 10 -15.88 27.24 -8.66
N GLY A 11 -15.96 28.54 -8.48
CA GLY A 11 -17.00 29.40 -9.03
C GLY A 11 -18.37 29.21 -8.38
N ASN A 12 -19.43 29.66 -9.06
CA ASN A 12 -20.78 29.62 -8.53
C ASN A 12 -21.53 28.35 -8.97
N ASN A 13 -22.18 27.68 -8.00
CA ASN A 13 -23.00 26.47 -8.21
C ASN A 13 -22.23 25.36 -8.96
N PRO A 14 -21.14 24.84 -8.42
CA PRO A 14 -20.42 23.74 -9.03
C PRO A 14 -21.24 22.44 -8.95
N ILE A 15 -21.36 21.74 -10.07
CA ILE A 15 -22.09 20.47 -10.21
C ILE A 15 -21.17 19.44 -10.84
N VAL A 16 -21.07 18.27 -10.25
CA VAL A 16 -20.22 17.18 -10.71
C VAL A 16 -20.79 16.50 -11.95
N ASP A 17 -19.95 16.31 -12.95
CA ASP A 17 -20.25 15.54 -14.16
C ASP A 17 -19.73 14.11 -14.07
N SER A 18 -18.51 13.92 -13.57
CA SER A 18 -17.93 12.60 -13.34
C SER A 18 -16.77 12.66 -12.32
N VAL A 19 -16.53 11.53 -11.67
CA VAL A 19 -15.42 11.35 -10.72
C VAL A 19 -14.57 10.18 -11.15
N ILE A 20 -13.27 10.41 -11.29
CA ILE A 20 -12.31 9.40 -11.73
C ILE A 20 -11.20 9.26 -10.70
N PHE A 21 -11.01 8.03 -10.23
CA PHE A 21 -9.87 7.63 -9.40
C PHE A 21 -8.93 6.80 -10.25
N SER A 22 -7.74 7.29 -10.50
CA SER A 22 -6.71 6.62 -11.31
C SER A 22 -5.51 6.28 -10.45
N TYR A 23 -4.94 5.08 -10.65
CA TYR A 23 -3.76 4.64 -9.93
C TYR A 23 -2.81 3.93 -10.87
N SER A 24 -1.60 4.44 -11.05
CA SER A 24 -0.54 3.74 -11.76
C SER A 24 -0.05 2.56 -10.95
N TYR A 25 0.39 1.49 -11.61
CA TYR A 25 1.06 0.40 -10.95
C TYR A 25 2.41 0.10 -11.62
N SER A 26 3.39 -0.36 -10.85
CA SER A 26 4.77 -0.59 -11.33
C SER A 26 5.07 -2.05 -11.60
N GLY A 27 4.15 -2.95 -11.27
CA GLY A 27 4.30 -4.39 -11.46
C GLY A 27 3.36 -5.18 -10.57
N TYR A 28 3.56 -6.48 -10.58
CA TYR A 28 2.77 -7.42 -9.78
C TYR A 28 3.63 -8.63 -9.38
N TYR A 29 3.12 -9.38 -8.42
CA TYR A 29 3.64 -10.69 -8.04
C TYR A 29 2.50 -11.70 -8.06
N GLY A 30 2.73 -12.90 -8.58
CA GLY A 30 1.75 -13.97 -8.63
C GLY A 30 1.10 -14.15 -10.00
N ASP A 31 -0.10 -14.72 -10.03
CA ASP A 31 -0.84 -15.06 -11.25
C ASP A 31 -2.00 -14.09 -11.47
N LEU A 32 -1.96 -13.38 -12.61
CA LEU A 32 -3.00 -12.45 -13.04
C LEU A 32 -4.13 -13.09 -13.86
N SER A 33 -4.14 -14.42 -13.99
CA SER A 33 -5.23 -15.12 -14.70
C SER A 33 -6.58 -15.03 -13.98
N SER A 34 -6.54 -14.73 -12.69
CA SER A 34 -7.74 -14.50 -11.87
C SER A 34 -8.02 -13.01 -11.71
N PRO A 35 -9.29 -12.58 -11.84
CA PRO A 35 -9.65 -11.17 -11.68
C PRO A 35 -9.39 -10.70 -10.24
N ILE A 36 -8.94 -9.45 -10.11
CA ILE A 36 -8.80 -8.77 -8.83
C ILE A 36 -9.97 -7.79 -8.71
N ASN A 37 -10.76 -7.96 -7.66
CA ASN A 37 -11.90 -7.10 -7.37
C ASN A 37 -11.49 -6.09 -6.27
N ILE A 38 -11.63 -4.81 -6.56
CA ILE A 38 -11.30 -3.73 -5.62
C ILE A 38 -12.55 -2.89 -5.38
N ALA A 39 -12.91 -2.69 -4.12
CA ALA A 39 -13.91 -1.71 -3.70
C ALA A 39 -13.22 -0.45 -3.18
N VAL A 40 -13.73 0.71 -3.55
CA VAL A 40 -13.32 1.99 -2.99
C VAL A 40 -14.36 2.42 -1.96
N ASN A 41 -13.92 2.65 -0.73
CA ASN A 41 -14.78 3.15 0.34
C ASN A 41 -14.29 4.50 0.80
N TYR A 42 -15.22 5.38 1.13
CA TYR A 42 -14.93 6.61 1.87
C TYR A 42 -14.94 6.31 3.37
N VAL A 43 -13.94 6.81 4.06
CA VAL A 43 -13.81 6.69 5.51
C VAL A 43 -13.77 8.09 6.10
N ASP A 44 -14.79 8.42 6.90
CA ASP A 44 -14.92 9.71 7.57
C ASP A 44 -14.06 9.76 8.85
N LEU A 45 -12.76 9.71 8.65
CA LEU A 45 -11.74 9.83 9.69
C LEU A 45 -10.50 10.51 9.11
N ASN A 46 -9.85 11.32 9.93
CA ASN A 46 -8.63 11.99 9.51
C ASN A 46 -7.42 11.09 9.71
N ILE A 47 -6.58 11.02 8.69
CA ILE A 47 -5.26 10.38 8.75
C ILE A 47 -4.19 11.40 8.38
N TYR A 48 -3.07 11.37 9.10
CA TYR A 48 -2.01 12.36 8.96
C TYR A 48 -0.72 11.70 8.48
N LYS A 49 -0.05 12.32 7.53
CA LYS A 49 1.20 11.85 6.92
C LYS A 49 2.30 11.56 7.95
N ASP A 50 2.40 12.40 8.98
CA ASP A 50 3.46 12.31 10.00
C ASP A 50 3.08 11.43 11.20
N SER A 51 1.93 10.78 11.16
CA SER A 51 1.48 9.84 12.19
C SER A 51 1.90 8.42 11.88
N VAL A 52 2.10 7.63 12.93
CA VAL A 52 2.46 6.20 12.81
C VAL A 52 1.20 5.36 12.81
N TYR A 53 1.01 4.59 11.74
CA TYR A 53 -0.08 3.62 11.62
C TYR A 53 0.49 2.20 11.45
N TYR A 54 -0.09 1.25 12.15
CA TYR A 54 0.28 -0.15 12.03
C TYR A 54 -0.55 -0.84 10.95
N SER A 55 0.03 -1.85 10.31
CA SER A 55 -0.61 -2.59 9.21
C SER A 55 -1.91 -3.31 9.59
N ASN A 56 -2.15 -3.56 10.88
CA ASN A 56 -3.36 -4.17 11.42
C ASN A 56 -4.36 -3.16 12.00
N TYR A 57 -4.21 -1.87 11.71
CA TYR A 57 -5.14 -0.84 12.16
C TYR A 57 -6.53 -1.06 11.54
N GLN A 58 -7.57 -0.92 12.33
CA GLN A 58 -8.96 -1.07 11.89
C GLN A 58 -9.68 0.27 11.93
N PHE A 59 -10.26 0.66 10.82
CA PHE A 59 -11.10 1.85 10.71
C PHE A 59 -12.57 1.45 10.89
N SER A 60 -13.28 2.10 11.81
CA SER A 60 -14.63 1.70 12.23
C SER A 60 -15.78 2.41 11.48
N ASN A 61 -15.50 3.50 10.79
CA ASN A 61 -16.52 4.32 10.13
C ASN A 61 -16.26 4.40 8.63
N SER A 62 -16.74 3.42 7.87
CA SER A 62 -16.66 3.45 6.40
C SER A 62 -18.04 3.46 5.78
N SER A 63 -18.27 4.32 4.80
CA SER A 63 -19.38 4.25 3.87
C SER A 63 -18.88 3.75 2.51
N ASN A 64 -19.58 2.78 1.94
CA ASN A 64 -19.27 2.30 0.60
C ASN A 64 -19.70 3.39 -0.40
N ILE A 65 -18.77 3.91 -1.20
CA ILE A 65 -19.01 4.94 -2.23
C ILE A 65 -18.91 4.39 -3.65
N SER A 66 -18.49 3.14 -3.79
CA SER A 66 -18.60 2.41 -5.04
C SER A 66 -19.70 1.37 -4.89
N GLU A 67 -20.83 1.55 -5.55
CA GLU A 67 -21.74 0.45 -5.78
C GLU A 67 -20.99 -0.55 -6.66
N ASP A 68 -20.61 -1.70 -6.09
CA ASP A 68 -20.10 -2.91 -6.77
C ASP A 68 -19.38 -2.63 -8.11
N LEU A 69 -18.40 -1.76 -8.10
CA LEU A 69 -17.47 -1.66 -9.21
C LEU A 69 -16.64 -2.93 -9.21
N LEU A 70 -17.24 -3.98 -9.76
CA LEU A 70 -16.53 -5.11 -10.36
C LEU A 70 -15.66 -4.51 -11.47
N LEU A 71 -14.54 -3.94 -11.07
CA LEU A 71 -13.46 -3.74 -11.99
C LEU A 71 -12.94 -5.13 -12.30
N ASP A 72 -13.46 -5.69 -13.37
CA ASP A 72 -12.85 -6.81 -14.05
C ASP A 72 -11.47 -6.34 -14.49
N PHE A 73 -10.55 -6.35 -13.54
CA PHE A 73 -9.15 -6.11 -13.76
C PHE A 73 -8.58 -7.30 -14.51
N THR A 74 -8.83 -7.37 -15.78
CA THR A 74 -7.88 -8.02 -16.65
C THR A 74 -6.71 -7.05 -16.72
N ILE A 75 -5.75 -7.20 -15.81
CA ILE A 75 -4.42 -6.68 -16.06
C ILE A 75 -3.97 -7.44 -17.30
N SER A 76 -4.32 -6.89 -18.44
CA SER A 76 -3.71 -7.31 -19.68
C SER A 76 -2.21 -7.11 -19.45
N SER A 77 -1.41 -7.99 -20.02
CA SER A 77 0.03 -7.84 -20.15
C SER A 77 0.33 -6.59 -21.01
N ASP A 78 -0.26 -5.45 -20.61
CA ASP A 78 -0.18 -4.19 -21.30
C ASP A 78 1.26 -3.71 -21.16
N THR A 79 1.96 -3.74 -22.29
CA THR A 79 3.31 -3.22 -22.46
C THR A 79 3.35 -1.69 -22.42
N SER A 80 2.29 -1.03 -21.94
CA SER A 80 2.25 0.40 -21.72
C SER A 80 3.32 0.81 -20.70
N PRO A 81 4.09 1.87 -20.94
CA PRO A 81 5.14 2.33 -20.04
C PRO A 81 4.60 2.81 -18.67
N SER A 82 3.30 2.97 -18.51
CA SER A 82 2.65 3.35 -17.24
C SER A 82 1.24 2.75 -17.17
N PRO A 83 1.13 1.46 -16.87
CA PRO A 83 -0.18 0.83 -16.76
C PRO A 83 -0.96 1.49 -15.59
N THR A 84 -2.24 1.73 -15.84
CA THR A 84 -3.08 2.52 -14.93
C THR A 84 -4.39 1.81 -14.65
N LEU A 85 -4.73 1.75 -13.38
CA LEU A 85 -6.05 1.39 -12.89
C LEU A 85 -6.94 2.63 -12.98
N LYS A 86 -8.09 2.54 -13.64
CA LYS A 86 -9.02 3.65 -13.76
C LYS A 86 -10.39 3.24 -13.23
N MET A 87 -10.86 3.95 -12.23
CA MET A 87 -12.13 3.71 -11.54
C MET A 87 -13.03 4.92 -11.71
N ILE A 88 -14.27 4.70 -12.13
CA ILE A 88 -15.30 5.75 -12.13
C ILE A 88 -16.05 5.59 -10.82
N LEU A 89 -16.08 6.63 -10.01
CA LEU A 89 -16.76 6.65 -8.72
C LEU A 89 -18.13 7.34 -8.85
N ASP A 90 -18.96 7.16 -7.83
CA ASP A 90 -20.24 7.85 -7.74
C ASP A 90 -20.02 9.37 -7.66
N ASN A 91 -20.83 10.13 -8.41
CA ASN A 91 -20.75 11.58 -8.46
C ASN A 91 -21.00 12.25 -7.10
N SER A 92 -21.73 11.59 -6.19
CA SER A 92 -22.02 12.12 -4.87
C SER A 92 -20.77 12.40 -4.04
N ILE A 93 -19.70 11.60 -4.21
CA ILE A 93 -18.45 11.85 -3.48
C ILE A 93 -17.73 13.10 -4.00
N GLY A 94 -17.75 13.30 -5.31
CA GLY A 94 -17.22 14.53 -5.90
C GLY A 94 -18.03 15.74 -5.45
N GLN A 95 -19.36 15.62 -5.40
CA GLN A 95 -20.24 16.70 -4.95
C GLN A 95 -20.02 17.05 -3.47
N GLN A 96 -19.81 16.05 -2.60
CA GLN A 96 -19.43 16.31 -1.21
C GLN A 96 -18.17 17.17 -1.10
N ILE A 97 -17.15 16.91 -1.94
CA ILE A 97 -15.92 17.72 -1.97
C ILE A 97 -16.20 19.14 -2.47
N LEU A 98 -16.96 19.29 -3.56
CA LEU A 98 -17.30 20.62 -4.08
C LEU A 98 -18.16 21.43 -3.08
N ASP A 99 -19.02 20.74 -2.33
CA ASP A 99 -19.91 21.36 -1.32
C ASP A 99 -19.14 21.83 -0.07
N LEU A 100 -17.90 21.36 0.18
CA LEU A 100 -17.02 21.92 1.20
C LEU A 100 -16.72 23.41 0.93
N GLY A 101 -16.72 23.78 -0.35
CA GLY A 101 -16.55 25.15 -0.80
C GLY A 101 -15.11 25.67 -0.75
N ASN A 102 -14.89 26.83 -1.32
CA ASN A 102 -13.58 27.45 -1.49
C ASN A 102 -12.82 27.65 -0.17
N SER A 103 -13.53 27.85 0.95
CA SER A 103 -12.93 28.09 2.28
C SER A 103 -12.18 26.87 2.84
N ILE A 104 -12.51 25.67 2.37
CA ILE A 104 -11.84 24.41 2.78
C ILE A 104 -10.75 24.02 1.78
N LEU A 105 -10.86 24.44 0.54
CA LEU A 105 -9.90 24.15 -0.52
C LEU A 105 -8.76 25.18 -0.59
N VAL A 106 -8.39 25.78 0.54
CA VAL A 106 -7.33 26.80 0.63
C VAL A 106 -5.94 26.21 0.73
N ASP A 107 -5.80 25.09 1.44
CA ASP A 107 -4.55 24.34 1.61
C ASP A 107 -4.82 22.88 2.03
N ASN A 108 -3.77 22.06 2.02
CA ASN A 108 -3.86 20.64 2.35
C ASN A 108 -4.24 20.39 3.82
N GLU A 109 -3.77 21.19 4.75
CA GLU A 109 -4.06 21.03 6.18
C GLU A 109 -5.57 21.22 6.42
N THR A 110 -6.12 22.34 5.95
CA THR A 110 -7.55 22.65 6.06
C THR A 110 -8.42 21.61 5.34
N PHE A 111 -8.00 21.16 4.14
CA PHE A 111 -8.73 20.14 3.40
C PHE A 111 -8.74 18.79 4.15
N GLN A 112 -7.60 18.31 4.61
CA GLN A 112 -7.48 17.03 5.30
C GLN A 112 -8.18 16.99 6.66
N GLU A 113 -8.33 18.13 7.32
CA GLU A 113 -9.12 18.23 8.56
C GLU A 113 -10.64 18.12 8.32
N ASN A 114 -11.11 18.42 7.11
CA ASN A 114 -12.53 18.45 6.75
C ASN A 114 -12.95 17.35 5.76
N PHE A 115 -12.02 16.54 5.29
CA PHE A 115 -12.28 15.42 4.39
C PHE A 115 -11.51 14.18 4.86
N GLY A 116 -12.19 13.05 4.96
CA GLY A 116 -11.58 11.79 5.36
C GLY A 116 -10.64 11.22 4.30
N PHE A 117 -10.64 9.92 4.12
CA PHE A 117 -9.76 9.27 3.14
C PHE A 117 -10.48 8.17 2.36
N PHE A 118 -9.86 7.73 1.27
CA PHE A 118 -10.31 6.57 0.50
C PHE A 118 -9.57 5.31 0.93
N SER A 119 -10.32 4.25 1.18
CA SER A 119 -9.79 2.91 1.40
C SER A 119 -10.06 2.05 0.17
N LEU A 120 -9.01 1.45 -0.39
CA LEU A 120 -9.09 0.47 -1.47
C LEU A 120 -9.06 -0.92 -0.83
N ASN A 121 -10.17 -1.65 -0.92
CA ASN A 121 -10.30 -2.98 -0.35
C ASN A 121 -10.34 -4.02 -1.47
N GLU A 122 -9.38 -4.93 -1.45
CA GLU A 122 -9.42 -6.13 -2.29
C GLU A 122 -10.34 -7.15 -1.62
N TYR A 123 -11.31 -7.70 -2.39
CA TYR A 123 -12.29 -8.67 -1.89
C TYR A 123 -12.44 -9.90 -2.81
N SER A 124 -11.48 -10.15 -3.68
CA SER A 124 -11.48 -11.30 -4.58
C SER A 124 -11.44 -12.60 -3.79
N LEU A 125 -12.27 -13.57 -4.18
CA LEU A 125 -12.28 -14.88 -3.55
C LEU A 125 -11.11 -15.77 -3.99
N ILE A 126 -10.52 -15.49 -5.14
CA ILE A 126 -9.55 -16.33 -5.85
C ILE A 126 -8.35 -15.56 -6.39
N ALA A 127 -8.11 -14.33 -5.95
CA ALA A 127 -6.93 -13.59 -6.38
C ALA A 127 -5.65 -14.27 -5.86
N ASN A 128 -4.73 -14.56 -6.78
CA ASN A 128 -3.43 -15.16 -6.50
C ASN A 128 -2.28 -14.19 -6.85
N SER A 129 -2.52 -12.90 -6.73
CA SER A 129 -1.56 -11.88 -7.12
C SER A 129 -1.57 -10.68 -6.18
N ILE A 130 -0.47 -9.96 -6.19
CA ILE A 130 -0.27 -8.69 -5.48
C ILE A 130 0.11 -7.65 -6.52
N ILE A 131 -0.60 -6.51 -6.53
CA ILE A 131 -0.29 -5.39 -7.42
C ILE A 131 0.53 -4.35 -6.66
N TYR A 132 1.58 -3.85 -7.28
CA TYR A 132 2.41 -2.79 -6.73
C TYR A 132 1.89 -1.44 -7.22
N LEU A 133 1.01 -0.81 -6.45
CA LEU A 133 0.48 0.52 -6.73
C LEU A 133 1.58 1.57 -6.59
N ASN A 134 1.65 2.49 -7.56
CA ASN A 134 2.62 3.58 -7.56
C ASN A 134 1.90 4.92 -7.39
N PRO A 135 1.81 5.47 -6.18
CA PRO A 135 1.12 6.75 -5.92
C PRO A 135 1.78 7.94 -6.61
N SER A 136 3.09 7.87 -6.87
CA SER A 136 3.85 8.93 -7.56
C SER A 136 3.85 8.78 -9.08
N GLY A 137 3.12 7.80 -9.62
CA GLY A 137 2.98 7.63 -11.06
C GLY A 137 2.23 8.80 -11.69
N SER A 138 2.62 9.19 -12.91
CA SER A 138 2.05 10.34 -13.62
C SER A 138 0.52 10.29 -13.81
N ASN A 139 -0.06 9.09 -13.77
CA ASN A 139 -1.50 8.88 -13.91
C ASN A 139 -2.17 8.54 -12.56
N SER A 140 -1.45 8.69 -11.42
CA SER A 140 -2.02 8.47 -10.09
C SER A 140 -2.64 9.75 -9.57
N ASN A 141 -3.96 9.85 -9.71
CA ASN A 141 -4.73 11.02 -9.28
C ASN A 141 -6.18 10.67 -8.99
N PHE A 142 -6.84 11.55 -8.26
CA PHE A 142 -8.28 11.59 -8.12
C PHE A 142 -8.77 12.87 -8.77
N THR A 143 -9.67 12.79 -9.74
CA THR A 143 -10.13 13.94 -10.53
C THR A 143 -11.64 14.03 -10.55
N ILE A 144 -12.16 15.20 -10.21
CA ILE A 144 -13.56 15.58 -10.31
C ILE A 144 -13.70 16.43 -11.58
N TYR A 145 -14.51 15.99 -12.52
CA TYR A 145 -14.96 16.80 -13.65
C TYR A 145 -16.29 17.43 -13.26
N TYR A 146 -16.42 18.72 -13.50
CA TYR A 146 -17.59 19.47 -13.09
C TYR A 146 -17.86 20.66 -13.99
N HIS A 147 -19.03 21.22 -13.91
CA HIS A 147 -19.40 22.52 -14.49
C HIS A 147 -19.89 23.47 -13.40
N ASN A 148 -19.92 24.76 -13.73
CA ASN A 148 -20.49 25.78 -12.88
C ASN A 148 -21.32 26.76 -13.69
N SER A 149 -21.84 27.85 -13.08
CA SER A 149 -22.70 28.83 -13.75
C SER A 149 -22.03 29.56 -14.94
N THR A 150 -20.72 29.46 -15.09
CA THR A 150 -19.95 30.23 -16.10
C THR A 150 -19.14 29.35 -17.06
N SER A 151 -18.94 28.08 -16.76
CA SER A 151 -18.13 27.16 -17.55
C SER A 151 -18.70 25.74 -17.51
N ASP A 152 -18.78 25.11 -18.69
CA ASP A 152 -19.32 23.76 -18.86
C ASP A 152 -18.27 22.66 -18.72
N THR A 153 -16.98 23.02 -18.62
CA THR A 153 -15.89 22.03 -18.55
C THR A 153 -14.79 22.51 -17.62
N LEU A 154 -14.80 21.98 -16.41
CA LEU A 154 -13.81 22.25 -15.37
C LEU A 154 -13.32 20.91 -14.76
N SER A 155 -12.15 20.94 -14.17
CA SER A 155 -11.63 19.79 -13.42
C SER A 155 -10.89 20.22 -12.16
N LEU A 156 -11.09 19.46 -11.10
CA LEU A 156 -10.36 19.56 -9.85
C LEU A 156 -9.62 18.25 -9.63
N SER A 157 -8.30 18.30 -9.60
CA SER A 157 -7.44 17.13 -9.44
C SER A 157 -6.73 17.13 -8.11
N PHE A 158 -6.57 15.94 -7.54
CA PHE A 158 -5.84 15.67 -6.30
C PHE A 158 -4.73 14.68 -6.57
N ILE A 159 -3.60 14.84 -5.90
CA ILE A 159 -2.48 13.89 -5.92
C ILE A 159 -2.68 12.79 -4.88
N LEU A 160 -2.02 11.64 -5.11
CA LEU A 160 -2.05 10.47 -4.22
C LEU A 160 -0.73 10.29 -3.44
N ASP A 161 0.24 11.17 -3.65
CA ASP A 161 1.53 11.19 -2.97
C ASP A 161 1.82 12.54 -2.30
N GLY A 162 3.08 12.84 -2.03
CA GLY A 162 3.46 14.10 -1.41
C GLY A 162 2.83 14.27 -0.03
N ASP A 163 1.85 15.17 0.09
CA ASP A 163 1.15 15.48 1.35
C ASP A 163 0.00 14.52 1.67
N ALA A 164 -0.36 13.63 0.75
CA ALA A 164 -1.36 12.59 1.03
C ALA A 164 -0.80 11.51 1.97
N ALA A 165 -1.47 11.28 3.10
CA ALA A 165 -1.18 10.14 3.97
C ALA A 165 -1.54 8.81 3.27
N ARG A 166 -0.72 7.78 3.46
CA ARG A 166 -0.91 6.44 2.85
C ARG A 166 -0.65 5.36 3.89
N ILE A 167 -1.53 4.38 3.94
CA ILE A 167 -1.44 3.26 4.88
C ILE A 167 -1.71 1.98 4.11
N ASN A 168 -0.82 0.98 4.27
CA ASN A 168 -1.07 -0.36 3.79
C ASN A 168 -1.58 -1.22 4.94
N LEU A 169 -2.76 -1.80 4.77
CA LEU A 169 -3.38 -2.69 5.76
C LEU A 169 -3.30 -4.13 5.27
N PHE A 170 -2.93 -5.02 6.16
CA PHE A 170 -2.83 -6.45 5.87
C PHE A 170 -3.57 -7.26 6.93
N ASN A 171 -4.37 -8.22 6.46
CA ASN A 171 -4.99 -9.21 7.34
C ASN A 171 -4.00 -10.35 7.59
N GLU A 172 -3.63 -10.56 8.84
CA GLU A 172 -2.83 -11.71 9.23
C GLU A 172 -3.65 -13.00 9.04
N LYS A 173 -3.07 -13.97 8.32
CA LYS A 173 -3.59 -15.34 8.30
C LYS A 173 -2.83 -16.14 9.36
N PRO A 174 -3.47 -16.62 10.44
CA PRO A 174 -2.77 -17.38 11.47
C PRO A 174 -2.12 -18.64 10.89
N LEU A 175 -0.87 -18.91 11.25
CA LEU A 175 -0.17 -20.15 10.88
C LEU A 175 -0.92 -21.41 11.31
N SER A 176 -1.80 -21.31 12.32
CA SER A 176 -2.65 -22.42 12.77
C SER A 176 -3.56 -22.99 11.66
N ASN A 177 -3.81 -22.22 10.60
CA ASN A 177 -4.63 -22.65 9.47
C ASN A 177 -3.80 -23.34 8.36
N LEU A 178 -2.48 -23.41 8.53
CA LEU A 178 -1.57 -24.09 7.61
C LEU A 178 -1.18 -25.44 8.18
N THR A 179 -1.03 -26.44 7.31
CA THR A 179 -0.34 -27.68 7.67
C THR A 179 1.14 -27.34 7.77
N ILE A 180 1.64 -27.12 9.00
CA ILE A 180 3.02 -26.72 9.24
C ILE A 180 3.92 -27.95 9.13
N ASP A 181 4.84 -27.94 8.18
CA ASP A 181 5.96 -28.85 8.16
C ASP A 181 7.03 -28.34 9.15
N PRO A 182 7.38 -29.11 10.20
CA PRO A 182 8.35 -28.69 11.19
C PRO A 182 9.78 -28.56 10.65
N SER A 183 10.05 -29.07 9.47
CA SER A 183 11.34 -28.93 8.79
C SER A 183 11.48 -27.62 8.01
N LEU A 184 10.37 -26.84 7.88
CA LEU A 184 10.34 -25.60 7.13
C LEU A 184 10.18 -24.41 8.05
N SER A 185 10.77 -23.28 7.65
CA SER A 185 10.52 -21.96 8.25
C SER A 185 9.85 -21.07 7.22
N TYR A 186 8.76 -20.42 7.63
CA TYR A 186 7.99 -19.56 6.76
C TYR A 186 8.43 -18.11 6.95
N ILE A 187 8.67 -17.42 5.82
CA ILE A 187 9.03 -16.00 5.78
C ILE A 187 8.07 -15.33 4.80
N GLN A 188 7.45 -14.26 5.24
CA GLN A 188 6.52 -13.48 4.42
C GLN A 188 6.75 -11.99 4.68
N SER A 189 6.91 -11.21 3.62
CA SER A 189 6.97 -9.75 3.68
C SER A 189 5.60 -9.13 4.04
N MET A 190 5.52 -7.81 4.07
CA MET A 190 4.26 -7.05 4.20
C MET A 190 3.51 -7.36 5.50
N ALA A 191 4.21 -7.19 6.65
CA ALA A 191 3.72 -7.52 8.00
C ALA A 191 3.34 -9.00 8.22
N GLY A 192 3.88 -9.92 7.40
CA GLY A 192 3.69 -11.35 7.54
C GLY A 192 4.61 -11.99 8.58
N TYR A 193 5.37 -13.01 8.19
CA TYR A 193 6.16 -13.83 9.11
C TYR A 193 7.65 -13.62 8.96
N LYS A 194 8.37 -13.63 10.08
CA LYS A 194 9.83 -13.70 10.13
C LYS A 194 10.28 -14.97 10.86
N ALA A 195 11.38 -15.57 10.41
CA ALA A 195 11.99 -16.70 11.08
C ALA A 195 12.96 -16.21 12.17
N ASN A 196 12.86 -16.76 13.36
CA ASN A 196 13.84 -16.53 14.43
C ASN A 196 14.89 -17.62 14.41
N ILE A 197 16.16 -17.23 14.34
CA ILE A 197 17.30 -18.13 14.36
C ILE A 197 17.94 -18.02 15.75
N SER A 198 18.00 -19.14 16.47
CA SER A 198 18.69 -19.24 17.75
C SER A 198 19.90 -20.13 17.62
N LEU A 199 21.08 -19.57 17.87
CA LEU A 199 22.32 -20.31 17.93
C LEU A 199 22.50 -20.90 19.33
N GLN A 200 22.05 -22.13 19.50
CA GLN A 200 22.29 -22.85 20.74
C GLN A 200 23.78 -23.20 20.87
N ASN A 201 24.28 -23.19 22.11
CA ASN A 201 25.68 -23.54 22.40
C ASN A 201 26.73 -22.59 21.82
N ILE A 202 26.39 -21.32 21.56
CA ILE A 202 27.32 -20.30 21.07
C ILE A 202 28.57 -20.18 21.97
N ASN A 203 28.45 -20.46 23.27
CA ASN A 203 29.58 -20.42 24.19
C ASN A 203 30.59 -21.53 23.90
N PHE A 204 30.16 -22.73 23.52
CA PHE A 204 31.04 -23.81 23.07
C PHE A 204 31.83 -23.42 21.84
N ILE A 205 31.15 -22.74 20.87
CA ILE A 205 31.81 -22.24 19.66
C ILE A 205 32.86 -21.17 20.03
N LYS A 206 32.56 -20.31 21.00
CA LYS A 206 33.51 -19.27 21.48
C LYS A 206 34.74 -19.89 22.13
N GLU A 207 34.55 -20.88 22.99
CA GLU A 207 35.66 -21.62 23.64
C GLU A 207 36.56 -22.31 22.62
N ASP A 208 35.95 -22.96 21.62
CA ASP A 208 36.67 -23.65 20.54
C ASP A 208 37.46 -22.70 19.61
N LEU A 209 36.99 -21.46 19.51
CA LEU A 209 37.60 -20.40 18.70
C LEU A 209 38.54 -19.48 19.47
N GLU A 210 38.72 -19.70 20.77
CA GLU A 210 39.62 -18.88 21.58
C GLU A 210 41.05 -18.91 21.04
N GLY A 211 41.61 -17.73 20.80
CA GLY A 211 42.94 -17.58 20.21
C GLY A 211 43.05 -17.86 18.70
N LYS A 212 41.91 -18.13 18.04
CA LYS A 212 41.85 -18.34 16.57
C LYS A 212 41.29 -17.11 15.87
N ALA A 213 41.83 -16.76 14.71
CA ALA A 213 41.26 -15.76 13.82
C ALA A 213 40.14 -16.36 12.98
N ILE A 214 38.94 -15.76 13.03
CA ILE A 214 37.80 -16.15 12.18
C ILE A 214 37.89 -15.37 10.87
N ASN A 215 38.17 -16.03 9.77
CA ASN A 215 38.26 -15.42 8.46
C ASN A 215 36.88 -15.28 7.78
N LYS A 216 35.95 -16.19 8.06
CA LYS A 216 34.63 -16.20 7.43
C LYS A 216 33.65 -17.02 8.27
N VAL A 217 32.44 -16.50 8.38
CA VAL A 217 31.26 -17.25 8.87
C VAL A 217 30.19 -17.20 7.78
N THR A 218 29.61 -18.34 7.45
CA THR A 218 28.58 -18.42 6.42
C THR A 218 27.35 -19.11 7.00
N LEU A 219 26.20 -18.47 6.85
CA LEU A 219 24.90 -19.03 7.14
C LEU A 219 24.14 -19.19 5.81
N SER A 220 23.76 -20.40 5.47
CA SER A 220 23.09 -20.70 4.21
C SER A 220 21.67 -21.17 4.44
N PHE A 221 20.74 -20.64 3.66
CA PHE A 221 19.34 -21.02 3.65
C PHE A 221 18.96 -21.56 2.27
N ASN A 222 18.26 -22.67 2.23
CA ASN A 222 17.70 -23.20 1.00
C ASN A 222 16.24 -22.80 0.89
N ALA A 223 15.83 -22.19 -0.22
CA ALA A 223 14.42 -21.98 -0.51
C ALA A 223 13.78 -23.34 -0.86
N ASN A 224 12.60 -23.59 -0.30
CA ASN A 224 11.74 -24.68 -0.76
C ASN A 224 10.86 -24.12 -1.87
N ASP A 225 11.34 -24.23 -3.11
CA ASP A 225 10.67 -23.70 -4.29
C ASP A 225 9.94 -24.85 -5.00
N ASP A 226 8.62 -24.75 -5.09
CA ASP A 226 7.79 -25.71 -5.85
C ASP A 226 7.61 -25.28 -7.33
N GLY A 227 8.25 -24.17 -7.72
CA GLY A 227 8.22 -23.61 -9.07
C GLY A 227 6.96 -22.82 -9.42
N SER A 228 6.02 -22.67 -8.47
CA SER A 228 4.78 -21.92 -8.71
C SER A 228 5.01 -20.40 -8.62
N TYR A 229 5.83 -19.97 -7.65
CA TYR A 229 6.14 -18.55 -7.44
C TYR A 229 7.63 -18.38 -7.12
N PRO A 230 8.31 -17.38 -7.69
CA PRO A 230 9.71 -17.14 -7.38
C PRO A 230 9.89 -16.80 -5.90
N PRO A 231 10.95 -17.32 -5.23
CA PRO A 231 11.27 -16.94 -3.86
C PRO A 231 11.69 -15.46 -3.78
N HIS A 232 11.73 -14.90 -2.59
CA HIS A 232 12.24 -13.55 -2.36
C HIS A 232 13.70 -13.45 -2.84
N GLU A 233 14.00 -12.44 -3.66
CA GLU A 233 15.35 -12.20 -4.18
C GLU A 233 16.34 -11.82 -3.07
N ASN A 234 15.88 -11.13 -2.05
CA ASN A 234 16.69 -10.63 -0.95
C ASN A 234 16.06 -10.92 0.40
N LEU A 235 16.87 -11.38 1.34
CA LEU A 235 16.53 -11.55 2.74
C LEU A 235 17.47 -10.70 3.59
N SER A 236 16.91 -10.01 4.58
CA SER A 236 17.69 -9.24 5.55
C SER A 236 17.83 -10.01 6.85
N LEU A 237 19.05 -10.13 7.35
CA LEU A 237 19.34 -10.69 8.65
C LEU A 237 19.49 -9.54 9.66
N VAL A 238 18.77 -9.61 10.77
CA VAL A 238 18.83 -8.62 11.84
C VAL A 238 19.07 -9.32 13.18
N ARG A 239 19.76 -8.63 14.08
CA ARG A 239 19.86 -9.05 15.48
C ARG A 239 18.66 -8.52 16.25
N VAL A 240 18.05 -9.36 17.07
CA VAL A 240 17.03 -8.92 18.02
C VAL A 240 17.70 -8.59 19.35
N ASP A 241 17.50 -7.39 19.88
CA ASP A 241 18.03 -7.00 21.19
C ASP A 241 17.17 -7.53 22.35
N SER A 242 17.58 -7.25 23.59
CA SER A 242 16.88 -7.68 24.80
C SER A 242 15.49 -7.06 24.98
N THR A 243 15.19 -5.99 24.24
CA THR A 243 13.87 -5.31 24.25
C THR A 243 12.98 -5.74 23.10
N GLY A 244 13.47 -6.62 22.20
CA GLY A 244 12.74 -7.13 21.05
C GLY A 244 12.87 -6.28 19.78
N ASN A 245 13.72 -5.26 19.76
CA ASN A 245 13.94 -4.43 18.60
C ASN A 245 14.89 -5.08 17.59
N ASN A 246 14.60 -4.89 16.31
CA ASN A 246 15.47 -5.32 15.22
C ASN A 246 16.63 -4.33 15.07
N ILE A 247 17.86 -4.83 15.12
CA ILE A 247 19.09 -4.07 14.92
C ILE A 247 19.81 -4.64 13.72
N PHE A 248 20.16 -3.80 12.74
CA PHE A 248 20.97 -4.23 11.61
C PHE A 248 22.35 -4.67 12.06
N LEU A 249 22.89 -5.67 11.39
CA LEU A 249 24.26 -6.11 11.66
C LEU A 249 25.25 -5.03 11.22
N SER A 250 26.31 -4.84 11.99
CA SER A 250 27.29 -3.75 11.77
C SER A 250 28.16 -3.94 10.52
N ASP A 251 28.19 -5.16 9.98
CA ASP A 251 28.91 -5.53 8.76
C ASP A 251 28.02 -5.53 7.50
N LEU A 252 26.76 -5.17 7.64
CA LEU A 252 25.92 -4.80 6.50
C LEU A 252 26.40 -3.44 5.96
N THR A 253 27.51 -3.45 5.24
CA THR A 253 27.89 -2.32 4.40
C THR A 253 26.92 -2.28 3.23
N VAL A 254 26.12 -1.22 3.16
CA VAL A 254 25.40 -0.87 1.95
C VAL A 254 26.46 -0.38 0.97
N GLU A 255 27.01 -1.28 0.18
CA GLU A 255 27.71 -0.89 -1.04
C GLU A 255 26.63 -0.36 -1.99
N GLY A 256 26.54 0.98 -2.12
CA GLY A 256 25.68 1.69 -3.03
C GLY A 256 26.19 1.67 -4.46
#